data_440960c5acf5950eb882c1078710f4de
#
_entry.id   440960c5acf5950eb882c1078710f4de
#
_cell.length_a   1.000
_cell.length_b   1.000
_cell.length_c   1.000
_cell.angle_alpha   90.00
_cell.angle_beta   90.00
_cell.angle_gamma   90.00
#
_symmetry.space_group_name_H-M   'P 1'
#
loop_
_entity.id
_entity.type
_entity.pdbx_description
1 polymer ?
#
loop_
_entity_poly.entity_id
_entity_poly.type
_entity_poly.pdbx_seq_one_letter_code
_entity_poly.pdbx_strand_id
1 'polypeptide(L)'
;GTSVVTISGGEPMMHPELDLIIRHIRSHGMIAGLISNGYYFTPDRIKRLNDAGLEYLQISIDNVNPDEVSRKSLRVLDKKLRYLAEHADFHININSVIGGGIKQPEDALTVAERAVELGFSTTVGVIHDGDGTLKPLSEKEKQIFHAVKKLGNKDHARLNWFQDSIAEGKPYEWRCRSGSRYLYICEEGKVHWCSQQRGYPGIPLEDYTMEDFKREYKTEKWCAPTCTIQCVHQVGILDNWRDPQMSEAQIRKEKTQKEKERVGGVLRTQ
;
A
#
# COMPACT_ATOMS: atom_id res chain seq x y z
N GLY A 1 1.31 13.73 14.78
CA GLY A 1 2.57 13.65 14.06
C GLY A 1 2.61 12.43 13.13
N THR A 2 3.61 12.37 12.30
CA THR A 2 3.89 11.22 11.43
C THR A 2 4.35 10.04 12.28
N SER A 3 3.78 8.87 12.05
CA SER A 3 4.15 7.65 12.79
C SER A 3 5.02 6.70 11.97
N VAL A 4 4.89 6.74 10.64
CA VAL A 4 5.59 5.84 9.72
C VAL A 4 6.15 6.63 8.54
N VAL A 5 7.40 6.38 8.20
CA VAL A 5 8.03 6.88 6.97
C VAL A 5 8.54 5.68 6.17
N THR A 6 8.04 5.54 4.94
CA THR A 6 8.52 4.50 4.02
C THR A 6 9.33 5.15 2.91
N ILE A 7 10.59 4.76 2.81
CA ILE A 7 11.50 5.22 1.78
C ILE A 7 11.30 4.35 0.54
N SER A 8 11.03 4.99 -0.57
CA SER A 8 10.94 4.36 -1.88
C SER A 8 11.61 5.26 -2.92
N GLY A 9 11.38 5.03 -4.19
CA GLY A 9 11.93 5.87 -5.24
C GLY A 9 12.30 5.02 -6.44
N GLY A 10 13.37 5.37 -7.18
CA GLY A 10 13.92 4.47 -8.18
C GLY A 10 14.45 3.21 -7.49
N GLU A 11 15.56 3.33 -6.78
CA GLU A 11 16.08 2.28 -5.89
C GLU A 11 16.78 2.93 -4.69
N PRO A 12 16.18 2.91 -3.50
CA PRO A 12 16.73 3.60 -2.34
C PRO A 12 18.06 3.00 -1.85
N MET A 13 18.31 1.72 -2.10
CA MET A 13 19.59 1.08 -1.76
C MET A 13 20.79 1.68 -2.53
N MET A 14 20.55 2.52 -3.54
CA MET A 14 21.63 3.28 -4.22
C MET A 14 21.98 4.57 -3.51
N HIS A 15 21.16 5.04 -2.57
CA HIS A 15 21.46 6.26 -1.83
C HIS A 15 22.63 6.04 -0.86
N PRO A 16 23.70 6.85 -0.91
CA PRO A 16 24.91 6.62 -0.13
C PRO A 16 24.70 6.74 1.38
N GLU A 17 23.73 7.54 1.80
CA GLU A 17 23.43 7.85 3.20
C GLU A 17 22.10 7.25 3.68
N LEU A 18 21.64 6.16 3.06
CA LEU A 18 20.35 5.55 3.40
C LEU A 18 20.25 5.19 4.89
N ASP A 19 21.32 4.63 5.47
CA ASP A 19 21.38 4.28 6.87
C ASP A 19 21.28 5.50 7.81
N LEU A 20 21.86 6.64 7.43
CA LEU A 20 21.73 7.89 8.18
C LEU A 20 20.29 8.42 8.15
N ILE A 21 19.63 8.34 6.99
CA ILE A 21 18.22 8.72 6.85
C ILE A 21 17.34 7.83 7.74
N ILE A 22 17.55 6.52 7.72
CA ILE A 22 16.80 5.58 8.59
C ILE A 22 17.04 5.92 10.07
N ARG A 23 18.26 6.14 10.50
CA ARG A 23 18.57 6.56 11.90
C ARG A 23 17.87 7.85 12.26
N HIS A 24 17.82 8.81 11.36
CA HIS A 24 17.15 10.07 11.59
C HIS A 24 15.64 9.88 11.78
N ILE A 25 14.99 9.08 10.93
CA ILE A 25 13.56 8.71 11.10
C ILE A 25 13.34 8.06 12.47
N ARG A 26 14.19 7.10 12.85
CA ARG A 26 14.10 6.37 14.11
C ARG A 26 14.33 7.27 15.33
N SER A 27 15.25 8.23 15.25
CA SER A 27 15.52 9.17 16.36
C SER A 27 14.34 10.05 16.70
N HIS A 28 13.38 10.22 15.79
CA HIS A 28 12.12 10.92 16.01
C HIS A 28 10.97 10.00 16.49
N GLY A 29 11.25 8.74 16.83
CA GLY A 29 10.26 7.78 17.30
C GLY A 29 9.33 7.25 16.19
N MET A 30 9.68 7.47 14.92
CA MET A 30 8.90 7.00 13.78
C MET A 30 9.36 5.61 13.34
N ILE A 31 8.44 4.83 12.80
CA ILE A 31 8.72 3.56 12.13
C ILE A 31 9.38 3.85 10.79
N ALA A 32 10.50 3.17 10.49
CA ALA A 32 11.19 3.27 9.21
C ALA A 32 10.91 2.04 8.34
N GLY A 33 10.33 2.27 7.17
CA GLY A 33 10.09 1.26 6.13
C GLY A 33 10.93 1.53 4.89
N LEU A 34 11.18 0.47 4.10
CA LEU A 34 11.94 0.52 2.86
C LEU A 34 11.22 -0.31 1.79
N ILE A 35 11.12 0.23 0.56
CA ILE A 35 10.66 -0.51 -0.61
C ILE A 35 11.80 -0.57 -1.61
N SER A 36 12.24 -1.78 -1.99
CA SER A 36 13.42 -2.01 -2.82
C SER A 36 13.15 -3.02 -3.93
N ASN A 37 13.94 -2.95 -5.00
CA ASN A 37 13.97 -3.95 -6.06
C ASN A 37 14.77 -5.22 -5.68
N GLY A 38 15.45 -5.24 -4.54
CA GLY A 38 16.14 -6.41 -4.01
C GLY A 38 17.58 -6.64 -4.51
N TYR A 39 18.05 -5.93 -5.51
CA TYR A 39 19.35 -6.24 -6.15
C TYR A 39 20.57 -6.00 -5.28
N TYR A 40 20.50 -5.01 -4.39
CA TYR A 40 21.70 -4.48 -3.71
C TYR A 40 21.93 -5.05 -2.32
N PHE A 41 21.17 -6.07 -1.88
CA PHE A 41 21.37 -6.69 -0.57
C PHE A 41 22.60 -7.58 -0.54
N THR A 42 23.48 -7.29 0.40
CA THR A 42 24.63 -8.08 0.81
C THR A 42 24.62 -8.20 2.34
N PRO A 43 25.28 -9.20 2.95
CA PRO A 43 25.35 -9.30 4.42
C PRO A 43 25.75 -8.00 5.10
N ASP A 44 26.77 -7.31 4.60
CA ASP A 44 27.24 -6.03 5.18
C ASP A 44 26.18 -4.91 5.07
N ARG A 45 25.46 -4.83 3.94
CA ARG A 45 24.38 -3.85 3.80
C ARG A 45 23.19 -4.16 4.68
N ILE A 46 22.84 -5.43 4.83
CA ILE A 46 21.78 -5.87 5.74
C ILE A 46 22.16 -5.51 7.18
N LYS A 47 23.39 -5.79 7.60
CA LYS A 47 23.87 -5.38 8.91
C LYS A 47 23.77 -3.86 9.13
N ARG A 48 24.15 -3.04 8.16
CA ARG A 48 24.01 -1.58 8.26
C ARG A 48 22.55 -1.13 8.43
N LEU A 49 21.60 -1.81 7.77
CA LEU A 49 20.18 -1.53 7.93
C LEU A 49 19.65 -1.96 9.31
N ASN A 50 20.10 -3.11 9.84
CA ASN A 50 19.80 -3.53 11.21
C ASN A 50 20.32 -2.48 12.21
N ASP A 51 21.60 -2.09 12.10
CA ASP A 51 22.24 -1.10 12.96
C ASP A 51 21.59 0.30 12.85
N ALA A 52 20.96 0.60 11.72
CA ALA A 52 20.21 1.84 11.51
C ALA A 52 18.81 1.80 12.13
N GLY A 53 18.28 0.62 12.45
CA GLY A 53 16.96 0.43 13.02
C GLY A 53 15.83 0.37 11.99
N LEU A 54 16.10 -0.15 10.78
CA LEU A 54 15.05 -0.48 9.83
C LEU A 54 14.07 -1.46 10.46
N GLU A 55 12.76 -1.27 10.26
CA GLU A 55 11.74 -2.17 10.82
C GLU A 55 10.98 -2.96 9.77
N TYR A 56 10.79 -2.38 8.58
CA TYR A 56 10.04 -3.02 7.50
C TYR A 56 10.75 -2.90 6.17
N LEU A 57 10.86 -4.01 5.47
CA LEU A 57 11.33 -4.07 4.09
C LEU A 57 10.27 -4.72 3.21
N GLN A 58 9.92 -4.08 2.10
CA GLN A 58 9.18 -4.71 1.03
C GLN A 58 10.06 -4.87 -0.20
N ILE A 59 10.08 -6.07 -0.77
CA ILE A 59 10.71 -6.34 -2.06
C ILE A 59 9.62 -6.71 -3.07
N SER A 60 9.65 -6.06 -4.23
CA SER A 60 8.76 -6.40 -5.33
C SER A 60 9.41 -7.43 -6.24
N ILE A 61 8.73 -8.56 -6.46
CA ILE A 61 9.15 -9.63 -7.37
C ILE A 61 7.97 -9.93 -8.30
N ASP A 62 8.15 -9.64 -9.59
CA ASP A 62 7.06 -9.66 -10.55
C ASP A 62 6.88 -11.03 -11.24
N ASN A 63 7.97 -11.83 -11.34
CA ASN A 63 7.96 -13.11 -12.04
C ASN A 63 9.04 -14.08 -11.48
N VAL A 64 8.98 -15.33 -11.90
CA VAL A 64 10.00 -16.35 -11.53
C VAL A 64 11.27 -16.17 -12.36
N ASN A 65 11.12 -15.99 -13.67
CA ASN A 65 12.24 -15.76 -14.58
C ASN A 65 12.22 -14.33 -15.11
N PRO A 66 13.39 -13.71 -15.38
CA PRO A 66 13.41 -12.38 -15.97
C PRO A 66 12.82 -12.40 -17.38
N ASP A 67 12.07 -11.37 -17.72
CA ASP A 67 11.52 -11.15 -19.04
C ASP A 67 11.86 -9.77 -19.61
N GLU A 68 11.26 -9.40 -20.73
CA GLU A 68 11.48 -8.10 -21.38
C GLU A 68 10.87 -6.93 -20.61
N VAL A 69 9.86 -7.19 -19.77
CA VAL A 69 9.12 -6.19 -19.00
C VAL A 69 9.76 -5.96 -17.64
N SER A 70 10.12 -7.05 -16.93
CA SER A 70 10.70 -6.98 -15.61
C SER A 70 11.87 -7.93 -15.42
N ARG A 71 12.95 -7.40 -14.88
CA ARG A 71 14.10 -8.19 -14.41
C ARG A 71 14.02 -8.53 -12.93
N LYS A 72 13.03 -8.01 -12.18
CA LYS A 72 12.78 -8.30 -10.77
C LYS A 72 12.17 -9.69 -10.63
N SER A 73 13.00 -10.71 -10.78
CA SER A 73 12.58 -12.11 -10.82
C SER A 73 13.15 -12.91 -9.67
N LEU A 74 12.41 -13.92 -9.24
CA LEU A 74 12.79 -14.78 -8.12
C LEU A 74 14.15 -15.44 -8.39
N ARG A 75 14.40 -15.93 -9.57
CA ARG A 75 15.67 -16.59 -9.95
C ARG A 75 16.88 -15.69 -9.78
N VAL A 76 16.73 -14.42 -10.08
CA VAL A 76 17.84 -13.44 -9.93
C VAL A 76 18.02 -13.03 -8.47
N LEU A 77 16.93 -12.96 -7.71
CA LEU A 77 16.93 -12.43 -6.35
C LEU A 77 17.10 -13.50 -5.26
N ASP A 78 16.91 -14.79 -5.54
CA ASP A 78 16.88 -15.86 -4.53
C ASP A 78 18.10 -15.87 -3.62
N LYS A 79 19.31 -15.62 -4.15
CA LYS A 79 20.52 -15.51 -3.33
C LYS A 79 20.43 -14.33 -2.35
N LYS A 80 19.83 -13.21 -2.75
CA LYS A 80 19.64 -12.01 -1.92
C LYS A 80 18.57 -12.25 -0.85
N LEU A 81 17.52 -12.98 -1.19
CA LEU A 81 16.49 -13.38 -0.24
C LEU A 81 17.06 -14.30 0.85
N ARG A 82 17.94 -15.23 0.49
CA ARG A 82 18.64 -16.05 1.49
C ARG A 82 19.53 -15.24 2.42
N TYR A 83 20.27 -14.24 1.92
CA TYR A 83 21.03 -13.33 2.79
C TYR A 83 20.12 -12.58 3.76
N LEU A 84 18.95 -12.14 3.29
CA LEU A 84 17.96 -11.47 4.14
C LEU A 84 17.39 -12.42 5.19
N ALA A 85 17.06 -13.67 4.83
CA ALA A 85 16.59 -14.67 5.78
C ALA A 85 17.61 -15.00 6.88
N GLU A 86 18.91 -14.93 6.56
CA GLU A 86 19.99 -15.26 7.48
C GLU A 86 20.39 -14.09 8.38
N HIS A 87 20.29 -12.84 7.88
CA HIS A 87 20.97 -11.71 8.52
C HIS A 87 20.05 -10.56 8.92
N ALA A 88 18.78 -10.50 8.46
CA ALA A 88 17.92 -9.37 8.74
C ALA A 88 17.20 -9.50 10.09
N ASP A 89 17.21 -8.42 10.88
CA ASP A 89 16.50 -8.28 12.16
C ASP A 89 15.16 -7.54 11.98
N PHE A 90 14.80 -7.15 10.77
CA PHE A 90 13.58 -6.42 10.42
C PHE A 90 12.59 -7.30 9.68
N HIS A 91 11.33 -6.90 9.71
CA HIS A 91 10.26 -7.61 9.01
C HIS A 91 10.39 -7.49 7.48
N ILE A 92 10.23 -8.59 6.77
CA ILE A 92 10.34 -8.64 5.32
C ILE A 92 9.03 -9.11 4.70
N ASN A 93 8.54 -8.35 3.72
CA ASN A 93 7.40 -8.69 2.90
C ASN A 93 7.81 -8.80 1.43
N ILE A 94 7.48 -9.90 0.79
CA ILE A 94 7.64 -10.05 -0.65
C ILE A 94 6.29 -9.75 -1.30
N ASN A 95 6.29 -8.74 -2.17
CA ASN A 95 5.10 -8.35 -2.91
C ASN A 95 5.22 -8.79 -4.37
N SER A 96 4.28 -9.61 -4.82
CA SER A 96 4.08 -9.95 -6.22
C SER A 96 2.91 -9.15 -6.81
N VAL A 97 2.68 -9.27 -8.10
CA VAL A 97 1.61 -8.55 -8.80
C VAL A 97 0.81 -9.51 -9.68
N ILE A 98 -0.45 -9.16 -9.92
CA ILE A 98 -1.37 -9.94 -10.76
C ILE A 98 -2.32 -9.00 -11.50
N GLY A 99 -2.84 -9.42 -12.65
CA GLY A 99 -3.66 -8.57 -13.53
C GLY A 99 -2.80 -7.72 -14.47
N GLY A 100 -3.38 -6.71 -15.09
CA GLY A 100 -2.67 -5.78 -15.99
C GLY A 100 -1.98 -6.44 -17.18
N GLY A 101 -2.48 -7.59 -17.66
CA GLY A 101 -1.90 -8.32 -18.79
C GLY A 101 -0.63 -9.11 -18.48
N ILE A 102 -0.37 -9.44 -17.21
CA ILE A 102 0.74 -10.33 -16.82
C ILE A 102 0.59 -11.67 -17.51
N LYS A 103 1.65 -12.09 -18.23
CA LYS A 103 1.63 -13.30 -19.05
C LYS A 103 1.61 -14.62 -18.25
N GLN A 104 2.22 -14.62 -17.09
CA GLN A 104 2.38 -15.80 -16.22
C GLN A 104 1.91 -15.49 -14.78
N PRO A 105 0.60 -15.42 -14.56
CA PRO A 105 0.07 -15.08 -13.24
C PRO A 105 0.44 -16.11 -12.15
N GLU A 106 0.76 -17.37 -12.55
CA GLU A 106 1.21 -18.43 -11.64
C GLU A 106 2.52 -18.09 -10.92
N ASP A 107 3.33 -17.26 -11.52
CA ASP A 107 4.60 -16.83 -10.92
C ASP A 107 4.38 -16.14 -9.57
N ALA A 108 3.25 -15.45 -9.41
CA ALA A 108 2.90 -14.82 -8.13
C ALA A 108 2.76 -15.85 -7.00
N LEU A 109 2.21 -17.04 -7.27
CA LEU A 109 2.08 -18.10 -6.27
C LEU A 109 3.46 -18.70 -5.94
N THR A 110 4.27 -19.00 -6.95
CA THR A 110 5.62 -19.53 -6.75
C THR A 110 6.50 -18.58 -5.97
N VAL A 111 6.41 -17.27 -6.23
CA VAL A 111 7.11 -16.22 -5.47
C VAL A 111 6.63 -16.20 -4.01
N ALA A 112 5.31 -16.29 -3.80
CA ALA A 112 4.73 -16.28 -2.46
C ALA A 112 5.12 -17.52 -1.64
N GLU A 113 5.10 -18.70 -2.23
CA GLU A 113 5.54 -19.96 -1.61
C GLU A 113 7.00 -19.85 -1.18
N ARG A 114 7.86 -19.35 -2.06
CA ARG A 114 9.28 -19.15 -1.74
C ARG A 114 9.50 -18.13 -0.62
N ALA A 115 8.71 -17.06 -0.59
CA ALA A 115 8.76 -16.09 0.50
C ALA A 115 8.43 -16.73 1.85
N VAL A 116 7.38 -17.54 1.91
CA VAL A 116 6.97 -18.25 3.14
C VAL A 116 8.01 -19.28 3.57
N GLU A 117 8.61 -20.04 2.64
CA GLU A 117 9.72 -20.95 2.94
C GLU A 117 10.91 -20.26 3.62
N LEU A 118 11.18 -19.01 3.25
CA LEU A 118 12.24 -18.19 3.82
C LEU A 118 11.82 -17.47 5.11
N GLY A 119 10.60 -17.69 5.60
CA GLY A 119 10.08 -17.06 6.81
C GLY A 119 9.56 -15.64 6.62
N PHE A 120 9.37 -15.19 5.38
CA PHE A 120 8.87 -13.86 5.05
C PHE A 120 7.34 -13.83 4.97
N SER A 121 6.77 -12.64 5.15
CA SER A 121 5.39 -12.41 4.74
C SER A 121 5.30 -12.21 3.22
N THR A 122 4.11 -12.42 2.68
CA THR A 122 3.86 -12.22 1.24
C THR A 122 2.54 -11.51 1.00
N THR A 123 2.53 -10.67 -0.02
CA THR A 123 1.34 -9.98 -0.52
C THR A 123 1.29 -10.05 -2.04
N VAL A 124 0.09 -9.90 -2.59
CA VAL A 124 -0.10 -9.73 -4.03
C VAL A 124 -0.91 -8.48 -4.29
N GLY A 125 -0.44 -7.64 -5.20
CA GLY A 125 -1.13 -6.44 -5.64
C GLY A 125 -1.84 -6.67 -6.97
N VAL A 126 -3.12 -6.31 -7.06
CA VAL A 126 -3.83 -6.23 -8.35
C VAL A 126 -3.41 -4.93 -9.04
N ILE A 127 -2.98 -5.03 -10.30
CA ILE A 127 -2.55 -3.86 -11.09
C ILE A 127 -3.55 -3.55 -12.20
N HIS A 128 -3.54 -2.29 -12.63
CA HIS A 128 -4.31 -1.84 -13.79
C HIS A 128 -3.68 -2.37 -15.09
N ASP A 129 -4.47 -2.41 -16.14
CA ASP A 129 -3.96 -2.57 -17.49
C ASP A 129 -3.10 -1.36 -17.92
N GLY A 130 -2.35 -1.51 -19.02
CA GLY A 130 -1.45 -0.46 -19.49
C GLY A 130 -2.11 0.87 -19.84
N ASP A 131 -3.43 0.89 -20.05
CA ASP A 131 -4.26 2.08 -20.25
C ASP A 131 -4.79 2.70 -18.94
N GLY A 132 -4.44 2.12 -17.78
CA GLY A 132 -4.93 2.55 -16.47
C GLY A 132 -6.33 2.04 -16.12
N THR A 133 -6.94 1.20 -16.96
CA THR A 133 -8.25 0.60 -16.70
C THR A 133 -8.12 -0.58 -15.76
N LEU A 134 -8.95 -0.61 -14.73
CA LEU A 134 -9.09 -1.78 -13.87
C LEU A 134 -10.07 -2.77 -14.50
N LYS A 135 -9.57 -3.95 -14.85
CA LYS A 135 -10.39 -5.06 -15.31
C LYS A 135 -10.49 -6.15 -14.24
N PRO A 136 -11.60 -6.89 -14.19
CA PRO A 136 -11.69 -8.05 -13.31
C PRO A 136 -10.59 -9.05 -13.68
N LEU A 137 -10.04 -9.70 -12.67
CA LEU A 137 -9.14 -10.83 -12.88
C LEU A 137 -9.89 -11.97 -13.59
N SER A 138 -9.21 -12.69 -14.46
CA SER A 138 -9.71 -13.96 -15.01
C SER A 138 -9.90 -15.00 -13.88
N GLU A 139 -10.67 -16.03 -14.09
CA GLU A 139 -10.90 -17.08 -13.09
C GLU A 139 -9.59 -17.75 -12.61
N LYS A 140 -8.65 -17.91 -13.51
CA LYS A 140 -7.30 -18.42 -13.18
C LYS A 140 -6.54 -17.45 -12.28
N GLU A 141 -6.53 -16.17 -12.61
CA GLU A 141 -5.89 -15.14 -11.80
C GLU A 141 -6.54 -15.01 -10.44
N LYS A 142 -7.87 -15.09 -10.33
CA LYS A 142 -8.59 -15.10 -9.05
C LYS A 142 -8.18 -16.27 -8.17
N GLN A 143 -8.07 -17.47 -8.73
CA GLN A 143 -7.61 -18.65 -7.98
C GLN A 143 -6.21 -18.44 -7.40
N ILE A 144 -5.29 -17.89 -8.20
CA ILE A 144 -3.92 -17.57 -7.77
C ILE A 144 -3.94 -16.46 -6.70
N PHE A 145 -4.69 -15.39 -6.94
CA PHE A 145 -4.86 -14.30 -5.99
C PHE A 145 -5.32 -14.79 -4.61
N HIS A 146 -6.35 -15.63 -4.57
CA HIS A 146 -6.83 -16.21 -3.31
C HIS A 146 -5.84 -17.20 -2.68
N ALA A 147 -5.11 -17.97 -3.50
CA ALA A 147 -4.06 -18.86 -2.98
C ALA A 147 -2.93 -18.06 -2.32
N VAL A 148 -2.43 -17.00 -2.94
CA VAL A 148 -1.41 -16.12 -2.36
C VAL A 148 -1.95 -15.43 -1.09
N LYS A 149 -3.18 -14.91 -1.13
CA LYS A 149 -3.81 -14.32 0.09
C LYS A 149 -3.85 -15.31 1.25
N LYS A 150 -4.13 -16.57 0.99
CA LYS A 150 -4.18 -17.62 2.01
C LYS A 150 -2.80 -17.91 2.61
N LEU A 151 -1.74 -17.84 1.82
CA LEU A 151 -0.35 -17.98 2.27
C LEU A 151 0.08 -16.78 3.12
N GLY A 152 -0.24 -15.58 2.66
CA GLY A 152 0.15 -14.31 3.28
C GLY A 152 -0.55 -13.94 4.58
N ASN A 153 -1.20 -14.84 5.21
CA ASN A 153 -2.33 -14.78 6.12
C ASN A 153 -2.14 -14.02 7.45
N LYS A 154 -0.99 -13.57 7.88
CA LYS A 154 -0.94 -13.26 9.33
C LYS A 154 -0.72 -11.78 9.68
N ASP A 155 -0.08 -10.98 8.86
CA ASP A 155 0.31 -9.64 9.28
C ASP A 155 -0.17 -8.52 8.33
N HIS A 156 0.46 -8.33 7.20
CA HIS A 156 0.12 -7.27 6.23
C HIS A 156 -1.15 -7.56 5.42
N ALA A 157 -1.46 -8.84 5.16
CA ALA A 157 -2.59 -9.24 4.33
C ALA A 157 -3.96 -8.97 4.98
N ARG A 158 -4.02 -8.82 6.30
CA ARG A 158 -5.28 -8.60 7.02
C ARG A 158 -6.00 -7.30 6.65
N LEU A 159 -5.27 -6.29 6.21
CA LEU A 159 -5.83 -4.99 5.84
C LEU A 159 -6.08 -4.85 4.32
N ASN A 160 -6.06 -5.96 3.57
CA ASN A 160 -6.16 -5.96 2.11
C ASN A 160 -7.50 -6.49 1.58
N TRP A 161 -8.54 -6.51 2.40
CA TRP A 161 -9.87 -6.99 1.96
C TRP A 161 -10.46 -6.17 0.80
N PHE A 162 -10.10 -4.89 0.66
CA PHE A 162 -10.54 -4.05 -0.45
C PHE A 162 -10.13 -4.64 -1.81
N GLN A 163 -9.05 -5.40 -1.85
CA GLN A 163 -8.56 -6.02 -3.08
C GLN A 163 -9.51 -7.13 -3.61
N ASP A 164 -10.37 -7.69 -2.77
CA ASP A 164 -11.37 -8.67 -3.23
C ASP A 164 -12.35 -8.02 -4.22
N SER A 165 -12.83 -6.81 -3.92
CA SER A 165 -13.65 -6.05 -4.86
C SER A 165 -12.88 -5.67 -6.12
N ILE A 166 -11.63 -5.25 -5.98
CA ILE A 166 -10.76 -4.89 -7.09
C ILE A 166 -10.50 -6.10 -8.00
N ALA A 167 -10.25 -7.28 -7.43
CA ALA A 167 -10.08 -8.52 -8.19
C ALA A 167 -11.32 -8.89 -9.02
N GLU A 168 -12.51 -8.53 -8.54
CA GLU A 168 -13.77 -8.66 -9.28
C GLU A 168 -14.03 -7.53 -10.29
N GLY A 169 -13.13 -6.56 -10.42
CA GLY A 169 -13.33 -5.35 -11.24
C GLY A 169 -14.42 -4.44 -10.71
N LYS A 170 -14.76 -4.54 -9.42
CA LYS A 170 -15.82 -3.75 -8.78
C LYS A 170 -15.24 -2.58 -8.02
N PRO A 171 -15.87 -1.41 -8.07
CA PRO A 171 -15.51 -0.28 -7.24
C PRO A 171 -15.60 -0.66 -5.74
N TYR A 172 -14.70 -0.09 -4.95
CA TYR A 172 -14.72 -0.20 -3.50
C TYR A 172 -15.03 1.17 -2.88
N GLU A 173 -16.10 1.25 -2.09
CA GLU A 173 -16.50 2.50 -1.46
C GLU A 173 -15.66 2.78 -0.22
N TRP A 174 -14.89 3.87 -0.27
CA TRP A 174 -14.08 4.35 0.84
C TRP A 174 -13.67 5.81 0.63
N ARG A 175 -13.19 6.44 1.68
CA ARG A 175 -12.60 7.79 1.58
C ARG A 175 -11.09 7.73 1.57
N CYS A 176 -10.52 8.12 0.44
CA CYS A 176 -9.07 8.32 0.33
C CYS A 176 -8.65 9.55 1.11
N ARG A 177 -7.72 9.38 2.06
CA ARG A 177 -7.15 10.46 2.87
C ARG A 177 -5.75 10.88 2.41
N SER A 178 -5.41 10.62 1.15
CA SER A 178 -4.16 11.10 0.56
C SER A 178 -4.07 12.62 0.61
N GLY A 179 -2.86 13.15 0.80
CA GLY A 179 -2.61 14.55 1.03
C GLY A 179 -2.90 15.00 2.47
N SER A 180 -3.49 14.13 3.31
CA SER A 180 -3.77 14.46 4.70
C SER A 180 -3.22 13.43 5.69
N ARG A 181 -3.71 12.19 5.65
CA ARG A 181 -3.26 11.09 6.50
C ARG A 181 -2.12 10.29 5.89
N TYR A 182 -2.00 10.37 4.60
CA TYR A 182 -0.93 9.78 3.80
C TYR A 182 -0.35 10.86 2.90
N LEU A 183 0.96 11.04 2.93
CA LEU A 183 1.68 11.95 2.05
C LEU A 183 2.62 11.14 1.17
N TYR A 184 2.61 11.43 -0.12
CA TYR A 184 3.65 11.02 -1.04
C TYR A 184 4.50 12.23 -1.39
N ILE A 185 5.77 12.17 -1.04
CA ILE A 185 6.73 13.23 -1.34
C ILE A 185 7.65 12.72 -2.43
N CYS A 186 7.68 13.40 -3.57
CA CYS A 186 8.49 13.00 -4.70
C CYS A 186 9.94 13.50 -4.59
N GLU A 187 10.76 13.14 -5.56
CA GLU A 187 12.18 13.51 -5.67
C GLU A 187 12.42 15.02 -5.78
N GLU A 188 11.41 15.78 -6.18
CA GLU A 188 11.44 17.25 -6.23
C GLU A 188 11.01 17.90 -4.92
N GLY A 189 10.75 17.13 -3.87
CA GLY A 189 10.26 17.62 -2.58
C GLY A 189 8.81 18.09 -2.59
N LYS A 190 8.01 17.70 -3.59
CA LYS A 190 6.59 18.08 -3.68
C LYS A 190 5.68 17.02 -3.08
N VAL A 191 4.66 17.48 -2.39
CA VAL A 191 3.60 16.63 -1.81
C VAL A 191 2.56 16.30 -2.88
N HIS A 192 2.27 15.02 -3.04
CA HIS A 192 1.23 14.50 -3.92
C HIS A 192 0.28 13.57 -3.15
N TRP A 193 -0.88 13.28 -3.71
CA TRP A 193 -1.81 12.33 -3.09
C TRP A 193 -1.18 10.94 -2.94
N CYS A 194 -0.61 10.42 -4.02
CA CYS A 194 0.12 9.15 -3.99
C CYS A 194 1.03 9.03 -5.21
N SER A 195 1.76 7.93 -5.32
CA SER A 195 2.66 7.67 -6.46
C SER A 195 1.95 7.61 -7.82
N GLN A 196 0.67 7.26 -7.85
CA GLN A 196 -0.15 7.19 -9.06
C GLN A 196 -0.78 8.54 -9.44
N GLN A 197 -0.97 9.44 -8.48
CA GLN A 197 -1.60 10.75 -8.67
C GLN A 197 -0.59 11.87 -8.39
N ARG A 198 0.52 11.85 -9.12
CA ARG A 198 1.52 12.91 -9.10
C ARG A 198 0.93 14.18 -9.76
N GLY A 199 1.28 15.32 -9.20
CA GLY A 199 0.73 16.63 -9.63
C GLY A 199 -0.46 17.11 -8.80
N TYR A 200 -1.05 16.27 -7.97
CA TYR A 200 -2.16 16.60 -7.07
C TYR A 200 -1.75 16.42 -5.60
N PRO A 201 -1.71 17.48 -4.76
CA PRO A 201 -1.82 18.90 -5.14
C PRO A 201 -0.55 19.45 -5.81
N GLY A 202 0.60 18.77 -5.71
CA GLY A 202 1.87 19.20 -6.31
C GLY A 202 2.52 20.39 -5.61
N ILE A 203 2.29 20.55 -4.30
CA ILE A 203 2.79 21.67 -3.49
C ILE A 203 4.14 21.28 -2.88
N PRO A 204 5.17 22.17 -2.89
CA PRO A 204 6.41 21.95 -2.18
C PRO A 204 6.15 21.62 -0.70
N LEU A 205 6.92 20.69 -0.12
CA LEU A 205 6.70 20.25 1.26
C LEU A 205 6.85 21.39 2.27
N GLU A 206 7.78 22.31 2.01
CA GLU A 206 8.02 23.50 2.83
C GLU A 206 6.84 24.48 2.87
N ASP A 207 6.05 24.50 1.79
CA ASP A 207 4.86 25.34 1.64
C ASP A 207 3.56 24.61 2.07
N TYR A 208 3.65 23.31 2.42
CA TYR A 208 2.49 22.49 2.74
C TYR A 208 2.00 22.74 4.17
N THR A 209 0.90 23.47 4.29
CA THR A 209 0.38 23.98 5.55
C THR A 209 -0.69 23.10 6.20
N MET A 210 -1.08 23.41 7.44
CA MET A 210 -2.20 22.75 8.11
C MET A 210 -3.55 22.98 7.41
N GLU A 211 -3.66 24.04 6.61
CA GLU A 211 -4.86 24.28 5.80
C GLU A 211 -4.93 23.33 4.62
N ASP A 212 -3.78 22.98 4.02
CA ASP A 212 -3.68 21.98 2.97
C ASP A 212 -4.08 20.60 3.51
N PHE A 213 -3.58 20.23 4.70
CA PHE A 213 -4.02 18.99 5.37
C PHE A 213 -5.53 18.93 5.56
N LYS A 214 -6.15 20.01 6.03
CA LYS A 214 -7.61 20.10 6.24
C LYS A 214 -8.38 20.07 4.93
N ARG A 215 -7.90 20.74 3.90
CA ARG A 215 -8.48 20.74 2.57
C ARG A 215 -8.45 19.32 2.00
N GLU A 216 -7.27 18.68 1.99
CA GLU A 216 -7.09 17.35 1.42
C GLU A 216 -7.86 16.26 2.20
N TYR A 217 -8.07 16.45 3.48
CA TYR A 217 -8.92 15.57 4.29
C TYR A 217 -10.37 15.52 3.77
N LYS A 218 -10.88 16.65 3.30
CA LYS A 218 -12.26 16.80 2.80
C LYS A 218 -12.39 16.53 1.31
N THR A 219 -11.31 16.65 0.56
CA THR A 219 -11.31 16.50 -0.91
C THR A 219 -11.63 15.06 -1.30
N GLU A 220 -12.67 14.89 -2.11
CA GLU A 220 -12.97 13.61 -2.76
C GLU A 220 -11.95 13.34 -3.87
N LYS A 221 -11.44 12.11 -3.91
CA LYS A 221 -10.49 11.66 -4.93
C LYS A 221 -11.23 10.76 -5.92
N TRP A 222 -11.36 11.21 -7.15
CA TRP A 222 -12.09 10.49 -8.21
C TRP A 222 -11.58 9.06 -8.45
N CYS A 223 -10.31 8.83 -8.21
CA CYS A 223 -9.66 7.52 -8.39
C CYS A 223 -9.90 6.55 -7.22
N ALA A 224 -10.49 7.01 -6.11
CA ALA A 224 -10.64 6.20 -4.91
C ALA A 224 -11.42 4.89 -5.14
N PRO A 225 -12.53 4.87 -5.89
CA PRO A 225 -13.32 3.65 -6.03
C PRO A 225 -12.59 2.48 -6.69
N THR A 226 -11.59 2.76 -7.54
CA THR A 226 -10.81 1.75 -8.27
C THR A 226 -9.33 1.75 -7.87
N CYS A 227 -8.99 2.36 -6.72
CA CYS A 227 -7.62 2.48 -6.26
C CYS A 227 -7.02 1.14 -5.87
N THR A 228 -5.82 0.85 -6.39
CA THR A 228 -5.04 -0.36 -6.09
C THR A 228 -3.90 -0.11 -5.10
N ILE A 229 -3.74 1.13 -4.60
CA ILE A 229 -2.62 1.52 -3.73
C ILE A 229 -2.86 1.11 -2.29
N GLN A 230 -2.27 0.01 -1.90
CA GLN A 230 -2.45 -0.64 -0.60
C GLN A 230 -2.16 0.29 0.61
N CYS A 231 -1.04 0.99 0.61
CA CYS A 231 -0.64 1.84 1.75
C CYS A 231 -1.64 2.97 2.01
N VAL A 232 -2.26 3.52 0.98
CA VAL A 232 -3.29 4.57 1.12
C VAL A 232 -4.57 4.00 1.72
N HIS A 233 -4.97 2.79 1.28
CA HIS A 233 -6.12 2.09 1.86
C HIS A 233 -5.92 1.77 3.34
N GLN A 234 -4.75 1.28 3.73
CA GLN A 234 -4.45 0.95 5.13
C GLN A 234 -4.61 2.16 6.05
N VAL A 235 -4.13 3.32 5.61
CA VAL A 235 -4.32 4.57 6.36
C VAL A 235 -5.79 4.99 6.39
N GLY A 236 -6.53 4.81 5.29
CA GLY A 236 -7.96 5.09 5.20
C GLY A 236 -8.79 4.26 6.16
N ILE A 237 -8.45 2.99 6.35
CA ILE A 237 -9.10 2.09 7.31
C ILE A 237 -8.94 2.59 8.75
N LEU A 238 -7.73 2.99 9.14
CA LEU A 238 -7.46 3.53 10.46
C LEU A 238 -8.23 4.84 10.71
N ASP A 239 -8.39 5.66 9.68
CA ASP A 239 -9.16 6.89 9.78
C ASP A 239 -10.66 6.62 9.88
N ASN A 240 -11.18 5.63 9.16
CA ASN A 240 -12.58 5.19 9.28
C ASN A 240 -12.92 4.66 10.67
N TRP A 241 -11.97 4.08 11.39
CA TRP A 241 -12.17 3.68 12.78
C TRP A 241 -12.32 4.89 13.72
N ARG A 242 -11.63 6.01 13.42
CA ARG A 242 -11.72 7.27 14.20
C ARG A 242 -12.94 8.11 13.85
N ASP A 243 -13.34 8.08 12.60
CA ASP A 243 -14.47 8.83 12.04
C ASP A 243 -15.27 7.88 11.13
N PRO A 244 -16.04 6.95 11.74
CA PRO A 244 -16.76 5.94 10.99
C PRO A 244 -17.78 6.60 10.07
N GLN A 245 -17.64 6.31 8.77
CA GLN A 245 -18.61 6.76 7.79
C GLN A 245 -19.88 5.95 7.93
N MET A 246 -20.98 6.63 8.01
CA MET A 246 -22.28 6.00 7.94
C MET A 246 -22.49 5.45 6.53
N SER A 247 -22.83 4.17 6.42
CA SER A 247 -23.22 3.58 5.16
C SER A 247 -24.46 4.31 4.61
N GLU A 248 -24.68 4.29 3.29
CA GLU A 248 -25.91 4.87 2.72
C GLU A 248 -27.19 4.34 3.39
N ALA A 249 -27.18 3.06 3.78
CA ALA A 249 -28.30 2.46 4.51
C ALA A 249 -28.50 3.08 5.90
N GLN A 250 -27.40 3.43 6.58
CA GLN A 250 -27.46 4.15 7.87
C GLN A 250 -27.90 5.60 7.69
N ILE A 251 -27.38 6.28 6.65
CA ILE A 251 -27.79 7.65 6.31
C ILE A 251 -29.27 7.71 5.95
N ARG A 252 -29.78 6.73 5.19
CA ARG A 252 -31.22 6.62 4.86
C ARG A 252 -32.06 6.37 6.12
N LYS A 253 -31.60 5.47 7.01
CA LYS A 253 -32.31 5.22 8.29
C LYS A 253 -32.36 6.47 9.16
N GLU A 254 -31.24 7.21 9.32
CA GLU A 254 -31.23 8.45 10.09
C GLU A 254 -32.12 9.53 9.47
N LYS A 255 -32.08 9.70 8.14
CA LYS A 255 -32.98 10.65 7.44
C LYS A 255 -34.43 10.30 7.68
N THR A 256 -34.80 9.02 7.53
CA THR A 256 -36.16 8.53 7.78
C THR A 256 -36.59 8.71 9.23
N GLN A 257 -35.65 8.47 10.17
CA GLN A 257 -35.91 8.66 11.60
C GLN A 257 -36.12 10.14 11.95
N LYS A 258 -35.25 11.03 11.47
CA LYS A 258 -35.37 12.48 11.67
C LYS A 258 -36.65 13.04 11.04
N GLU A 259 -37.09 12.48 9.92
CA GLU A 259 -38.34 12.88 9.27
C GLU A 259 -39.58 12.43 10.06
N LYS A 260 -39.55 11.20 10.61
CA LYS A 260 -40.61 10.70 11.53
C LYS A 260 -40.68 11.54 12.81
N GLU A 261 -39.56 11.91 13.39
CA GLU A 261 -39.52 12.76 14.59
C GLU A 261 -40.02 14.18 14.32
N ARG A 262 -39.71 14.72 13.13
CA ARG A 262 -40.24 16.03 12.69
C ARG A 262 -41.76 16.00 12.47
N VAL A 263 -42.28 14.94 11.88
CA VAL A 263 -43.74 14.79 11.67
C VAL A 263 -44.46 14.47 12.98
N GLY A 264 -43.85 13.61 13.84
CA GLY A 264 -44.40 13.28 15.17
C GLY A 264 -44.37 14.44 16.17
N GLY A 265 -43.45 15.38 16.01
CA GLY A 265 -43.36 16.61 16.83
C GLY A 265 -44.45 17.64 16.46
N VAL A 266 -44.88 17.66 15.21
CA VAL A 266 -45.96 18.57 14.75
C VAL A 266 -47.33 18.12 15.23
N LEU A 267 -47.55 16.83 15.49
CA LEU A 267 -48.81 16.28 15.99
C LEU A 267 -49.01 16.37 17.50
N ARG A 268 -48.02 16.82 18.26
CA ARG A 268 -48.09 17.01 19.74
C ARG A 268 -48.30 18.47 20.16
N THR A 269 -48.46 19.38 19.22
CA THR A 269 -48.66 20.82 19.46
C THR A 269 -50.00 21.33 18.90
N GLN A 270 -51.00 20.46 18.81
CA GLN A 270 -52.40 20.86 18.56
C GLN A 270 -53.30 20.38 19.69
#